data_341d11a99f19f57343aa3d8bdf295e13
#
_entry.id   341d11a99f19f57343aa3d8bdf295e13
#
_cell.length_a   1.000
_cell.length_b   1.000
_cell.length_c   1.000
_cell.angle_alpha   90.00
_cell.angle_beta   90.00
_cell.angle_gamma   90.00
#
_symmetry.space_group_name_H-M   'P 1'
#
loop_
_entity.id
_entity.type
_entity.pdbx_description
1 polymer ?
#
loop_
_entity_poly.entity_id
_entity_poly.type
_entity_poly.pdbx_seq_one_letter_code
_entity_poly.pdbx_strand_id
1 'polypeptide(L)'
;MRLIKKLLVLSTLSAALAATSAGVIAADAKPTIKIGYVEGWDDSVATSNVAAQVIEKKLGYPVQLVPVAAGVMWQGVARGDLDATLSAWLPVTHGAYWENFKTKVVDLGTNFPDAKIGLIVPEDADVTSLTDLEAKKSEFGGRIVGIDAGAGVMSKTSEAIKAYGLDYTLMPSSGSAMTAELARSETAKKPIIVTGWKPHWMFAKYKLKFLEDPKKVFGEAEHVDSVVNPELEKKAPTVVAFLKKFQWKPGEIDSVMLATTNGAKPAAAADAWVSAHGDRVSSWTAN
;
A
#
# COMPACT_ATOMS: atom_id res chain seq x y z
N MET A 1 55.19 -26.58 77.54
CA MET A 1 55.60 -25.54 78.51
C MET A 1 55.40 -24.17 77.87
N ARG A 2 54.50 -23.35 78.41
CA ARG A 2 54.29 -21.89 78.24
C ARG A 2 54.19 -21.34 76.80
N LEU A 3 52.97 -21.05 76.33
CA LEU A 3 52.17 -19.76 76.43
C LEU A 3 52.99 -18.53 76.04
N ILE A 4 52.46 -17.82 75.02
CA ILE A 4 52.17 -16.38 75.08
C ILE A 4 51.20 -16.03 74.00
N LYS A 5 50.05 -15.51 74.41
CA LYS A 5 48.99 -14.89 73.62
C LYS A 5 49.48 -13.54 73.10
N LYS A 6 49.25 -13.20 71.87
CA LYS A 6 49.20 -11.81 71.40
C LYS A 6 47.83 -11.57 70.66
N LEU A 7 47.00 -10.78 71.31
CA LEU A 7 45.86 -10.17 70.78
C LEU A 7 46.27 -9.13 69.71
N LEU A 8 45.75 -9.23 68.51
CA LEU A 8 45.76 -8.14 67.52
C LEU A 8 44.31 -7.72 67.28
N VAL A 9 43.98 -6.50 67.69
CA VAL A 9 42.77 -5.82 67.42
C VAL A 9 42.81 -5.29 65.96
N LEU A 10 42.04 -5.85 65.08
CA LEU A 10 41.81 -5.29 63.72
C LEU A 10 40.58 -4.42 63.72
N SER A 11 40.78 -3.13 63.66
CA SER A 11 39.72 -2.15 63.41
C SER A 11 39.22 -2.24 61.97
N THR A 12 38.00 -2.70 61.78
CA THR A 12 37.30 -2.71 60.48
C THR A 12 36.74 -1.33 60.18
N LEU A 13 37.36 -0.67 59.21
CA LEU A 13 36.85 0.57 58.61
C LEU A 13 35.82 0.19 57.55
N SER A 14 34.53 0.26 57.86
CA SER A 14 33.46 0.03 56.91
C SER A 14 33.28 1.27 56.05
N ALA A 15 33.82 1.26 54.83
CA ALA A 15 33.51 2.24 53.82
C ALA A 15 32.14 1.90 53.18
N ALA A 16 31.11 2.65 53.52
CA ALA A 16 29.79 2.60 52.86
C ALA A 16 29.91 3.19 51.45
N LEU A 17 29.98 2.34 50.46
CA LEU A 17 29.83 2.73 49.02
C LEU A 17 28.35 3.02 48.76
N ALA A 18 27.95 4.29 48.78
CA ALA A 18 26.65 4.74 48.31
C ALA A 18 26.61 4.57 46.77
N ALA A 19 26.10 3.46 46.31
CA ALA A 19 25.79 3.26 44.89
C ALA A 19 24.58 4.13 44.54
N THR A 20 24.82 5.32 43.97
CA THR A 20 23.81 6.09 43.28
C THR A 20 23.44 5.33 42.01
N SER A 21 22.39 4.50 42.09
CA SER A 21 21.71 3.96 40.94
C SER A 21 21.03 5.14 40.22
N ALA A 22 21.77 5.72 39.26
CA ALA A 22 21.13 6.58 38.24
C ALA A 22 20.14 5.68 37.50
N GLY A 23 18.86 5.79 37.83
CA GLY A 23 17.80 5.17 37.07
C GLY A 23 17.90 5.71 35.65
N VAL A 24 18.36 4.88 34.75
CA VAL A 24 18.18 5.11 33.31
C VAL A 24 16.69 5.09 33.10
N ILE A 25 16.07 6.27 32.99
CA ILE A 25 14.71 6.40 32.49
C ILE A 25 14.80 5.89 31.05
N ALA A 26 14.44 4.62 30.84
CA ALA A 26 14.22 4.09 29.52
C ALA A 26 13.17 5.00 28.89
N ALA A 27 13.55 5.79 27.90
CA ALA A 27 12.59 6.53 27.10
C ALA A 27 11.59 5.50 26.61
N ASP A 28 10.31 5.69 26.92
CA ASP A 28 9.24 4.77 26.52
C ASP A 28 9.38 4.52 25.01
N ALA A 29 9.64 3.29 24.64
CA ALA A 29 9.83 2.92 23.23
C ALA A 29 8.53 3.23 22.51
N LYS A 30 8.61 4.00 21.42
CA LYS A 30 7.44 4.35 20.61
C LYS A 30 6.74 3.07 20.14
N PRO A 31 5.40 3.05 20.12
CA PRO A 31 4.64 1.88 19.71
C PRO A 31 4.88 1.58 18.22
N THR A 32 4.84 0.29 17.86
CA THR A 32 4.91 -0.14 16.46
C THR A 32 3.65 0.25 15.70
N ILE A 33 3.81 0.84 14.53
CA ILE A 33 2.73 1.20 13.60
C ILE A 33 2.56 0.07 12.59
N LYS A 34 1.35 -0.50 12.52
CA LYS A 34 1.02 -1.59 11.59
C LYS A 34 0.26 -1.04 10.39
N ILE A 35 0.86 -1.11 9.21
CA ILE A 35 0.25 -0.66 7.95
C ILE A 35 -0.12 -1.87 7.11
N GLY A 36 -1.42 -2.03 6.82
CA GLY A 36 -1.92 -3.06 5.91
C GLY A 36 -1.77 -2.63 4.44
N TYR A 37 -1.31 -3.55 3.59
CA TYR A 37 -1.17 -3.33 2.16
C TYR A 37 -1.44 -4.61 1.36
N VAL A 38 -1.70 -4.48 0.06
CA VAL A 38 -1.88 -5.63 -0.83
C VAL A 38 -0.60 -5.84 -1.64
N GLU A 39 0.09 -6.97 -1.43
CA GLU A 39 1.41 -7.26 -2.02
C GLU A 39 1.39 -7.32 -3.55
N GLY A 40 0.28 -7.75 -4.14
CA GLY A 40 0.11 -7.82 -5.60
C GLY A 40 -0.23 -6.50 -6.28
N TRP A 41 -0.35 -5.39 -5.54
CA TRP A 41 -0.66 -4.07 -6.07
C TRP A 41 0.53 -3.14 -5.90
N ASP A 42 1.19 -2.82 -7.02
CA ASP A 42 2.47 -2.08 -7.00
C ASP A 42 2.35 -0.68 -6.40
N ASP A 43 1.22 -0.01 -6.58
CA ASP A 43 0.90 1.28 -5.95
C ASP A 43 0.76 1.15 -4.43
N SER A 44 0.07 0.10 -3.96
CA SER A 44 -0.07 -0.20 -2.53
C SER A 44 1.28 -0.50 -1.88
N VAL A 45 2.11 -1.30 -2.55
CA VAL A 45 3.48 -1.61 -2.12
C VAL A 45 4.33 -0.35 -2.07
N ALA A 46 4.35 0.47 -3.14
CA ALA A 46 5.16 1.68 -3.22
C ALA A 46 4.76 2.69 -2.13
N THR A 47 3.47 2.99 -2.02
CA THR A 47 2.94 3.96 -1.07
C THR A 47 3.21 3.55 0.38
N SER A 48 2.93 2.29 0.72
CA SER A 48 3.13 1.78 2.08
C SER A 48 4.61 1.74 2.48
N ASN A 49 5.51 1.38 1.56
CA ASN A 49 6.95 1.38 1.84
C ASN A 49 7.51 2.80 2.00
N VAL A 50 7.09 3.76 1.16
CA VAL A 50 7.53 5.17 1.32
C VAL A 50 7.01 5.75 2.63
N ALA A 51 5.75 5.54 2.98
CA ALA A 51 5.20 5.98 4.26
C ALA A 51 5.95 5.35 5.44
N ALA A 52 6.25 4.04 5.38
CA ALA A 52 7.03 3.36 6.42
C ALA A 52 8.42 3.99 6.60
N GLN A 53 9.16 4.24 5.51
CA GLN A 53 10.48 4.88 5.58
C GLN A 53 10.41 6.29 6.22
N VAL A 54 9.38 7.07 5.90
CA VAL A 54 9.20 8.40 6.51
C VAL A 54 8.86 8.27 8.00
N ILE A 55 7.94 7.38 8.37
CA ILE A 55 7.54 7.16 9.77
C ILE A 55 8.73 6.69 10.61
N GLU A 56 9.53 5.75 10.10
CA GLU A 56 10.70 5.25 10.80
C GLU A 56 11.81 6.30 10.92
N LYS A 57 12.22 6.91 9.81
CA LYS A 57 13.40 7.77 9.76
C LYS A 57 13.16 9.19 10.26
N LYS A 58 11.95 9.73 10.08
CA LYS A 58 11.65 11.12 10.44
C LYS A 58 10.83 11.23 11.71
N LEU A 59 9.92 10.28 11.95
CA LEU A 59 9.07 10.31 13.14
C LEU A 59 9.54 9.36 14.23
N GLY A 60 10.44 8.42 13.93
CA GLY A 60 11.07 7.50 14.89
C GLY A 60 10.13 6.45 15.48
N TYR A 61 9.04 6.07 14.80
CA TYR A 61 8.19 4.96 15.17
C TYR A 61 8.60 3.71 14.39
N PRO A 62 8.73 2.54 15.04
CA PRO A 62 8.88 1.28 14.33
C PRO A 62 7.65 1.01 13.45
N VAL A 63 7.84 0.50 12.23
CA VAL A 63 6.73 0.17 11.32
C VAL A 63 6.76 -1.32 11.00
N GLN A 64 5.58 -1.93 11.03
CA GLN A 64 5.34 -3.27 10.51
C GLN A 64 4.41 -3.17 9.30
N LEU A 65 4.94 -3.46 8.12
CA LEU A 65 4.14 -3.65 6.91
C LEU A 65 3.52 -5.05 6.93
N VAL A 66 2.20 -5.13 6.75
CA VAL A 66 1.44 -6.38 6.84
C VAL A 66 0.76 -6.65 5.51
N PRO A 67 1.27 -7.61 4.71
CA PRO A 67 0.64 -7.99 3.45
C PRO A 67 -0.65 -8.79 3.71
N VAL A 68 -1.75 -8.32 3.16
CA VAL A 68 -3.08 -8.92 3.33
C VAL A 68 -3.95 -8.70 2.09
N ALA A 69 -5.01 -9.51 1.93
CA ALA A 69 -6.02 -9.26 0.91
C ALA A 69 -6.87 -8.01 1.25
N ALA A 70 -7.44 -7.37 0.23
CA ALA A 70 -8.20 -6.12 0.37
C ALA A 70 -9.28 -6.15 1.46
N GLY A 71 -10.11 -7.18 1.51
CA GLY A 71 -11.15 -7.30 2.54
C GLY A 71 -10.59 -7.46 3.96
N VAL A 72 -9.45 -8.18 4.10
CA VAL A 72 -8.76 -8.34 5.39
C VAL A 72 -8.09 -7.02 5.81
N MET A 73 -7.56 -6.25 4.85
CA MET A 73 -7.00 -4.91 5.08
C MET A 73 -8.05 -3.97 5.70
N TRP A 74 -9.21 -3.85 5.07
CA TRP A 74 -10.30 -3.01 5.56
C TRP A 74 -10.81 -3.47 6.94
N GLN A 75 -11.03 -4.78 7.10
CA GLN A 75 -11.45 -5.35 8.38
C GLN A 75 -10.41 -5.14 9.47
N GLY A 76 -9.13 -5.32 9.15
CA GLY A 76 -8.02 -5.17 10.09
C GLY A 76 -7.91 -3.74 10.62
N VAL A 77 -8.05 -2.72 9.75
CA VAL A 77 -8.08 -1.32 10.18
C VAL A 77 -9.33 -1.04 11.03
N ALA A 78 -10.50 -1.53 10.62
CA ALA A 78 -11.74 -1.30 11.36
C ALA A 78 -11.75 -1.94 12.77
N ARG A 79 -10.99 -3.02 12.98
CA ARG A 79 -10.87 -3.73 14.26
C ARG A 79 -9.70 -3.27 15.11
N GLY A 80 -8.75 -2.52 14.56
CA GLY A 80 -7.51 -2.13 15.22
C GLY A 80 -6.41 -3.20 15.20
N ASP A 81 -6.57 -4.28 14.42
CA ASP A 81 -5.50 -5.25 14.16
C ASP A 81 -4.40 -4.62 13.30
N LEU A 82 -4.77 -3.64 12.46
CA LEU A 82 -3.94 -2.73 11.69
C LEU A 82 -4.22 -1.29 12.11
N ASP A 83 -3.20 -0.44 12.12
CA ASP A 83 -3.34 0.98 12.45
C ASP A 83 -3.78 1.82 11.25
N ALA A 84 -3.34 1.46 10.05
CA ALA A 84 -3.59 2.22 8.83
C ALA A 84 -3.58 1.35 7.57
N THR A 85 -4.20 1.87 6.52
CA THR A 85 -3.93 1.54 5.11
C THR A 85 -3.84 2.83 4.30
N LEU A 86 -3.00 2.84 3.27
CA LEU A 86 -2.87 3.95 2.32
C LEU A 86 -3.36 3.53 0.92
N SER A 87 -4.26 2.55 0.87
CA SER A 87 -4.77 1.93 -0.37
C SER A 87 -6.30 1.87 -0.37
N ALA A 88 -6.96 2.90 0.16
CA ALA A 88 -8.41 3.02 0.12
C ALA A 88 -8.86 3.70 -1.18
N TRP A 89 -9.22 2.92 -2.19
CA TRP A 89 -9.65 3.38 -3.51
C TRP A 89 -11.13 3.79 -3.48
N LEU A 90 -11.42 5.08 -3.49
CA LEU A 90 -12.76 5.65 -3.29
C LEU A 90 -13.14 6.61 -4.42
N PRO A 91 -14.44 6.79 -4.71
CA PRO A 91 -15.58 6.17 -4.00
C PRO A 91 -16.03 4.82 -4.59
N VAL A 92 -15.50 4.36 -5.74
CA VAL A 92 -16.12 3.29 -6.53
C VAL A 92 -15.49 1.92 -6.22
N THR A 93 -14.17 1.80 -6.38
CA THR A 93 -13.47 0.50 -6.30
C THR A 93 -13.64 -0.17 -4.93
N HIS A 94 -13.46 0.56 -3.85
CA HIS A 94 -13.65 0.08 -2.48
C HIS A 94 -14.95 0.59 -1.84
N GLY A 95 -15.90 1.09 -2.63
CA GLY A 95 -17.17 1.63 -2.12
C GLY A 95 -17.92 0.67 -1.21
N ALA A 96 -17.99 -0.61 -1.55
CA ALA A 96 -18.63 -1.62 -0.71
C ALA A 96 -17.92 -1.82 0.64
N TYR A 97 -16.59 -1.78 0.66
CA TYR A 97 -15.81 -1.84 1.91
C TYR A 97 -16.02 -0.58 2.73
N TRP A 98 -15.99 0.60 2.08
CA TRP A 98 -16.27 1.87 2.74
C TRP A 98 -17.62 1.87 3.44
N GLU A 99 -18.69 1.50 2.76
CA GLU A 99 -20.04 1.43 3.35
C GLU A 99 -20.11 0.51 4.58
N ASN A 100 -19.37 -0.60 4.56
CA ASN A 100 -19.35 -1.55 5.67
C ASN A 100 -18.52 -1.06 6.88
N PHE A 101 -17.54 -0.21 6.67
CA PHE A 101 -16.56 0.12 7.71
C PHE A 101 -16.44 1.61 8.06
N LYS A 102 -17.05 2.54 7.30
CA LYS A 102 -16.92 4.00 7.47
C LYS A 102 -17.20 4.53 8.90
N THR A 103 -18.01 3.82 9.69
CA THR A 103 -18.30 4.20 11.09
C THR A 103 -17.23 3.71 12.07
N LYS A 104 -16.26 2.91 11.63
CA LYS A 104 -15.21 2.26 12.44
C LYS A 104 -13.80 2.69 12.07
N VAL A 105 -13.66 3.50 11.05
CA VAL A 105 -12.38 3.99 10.55
C VAL A 105 -12.42 5.51 10.39
N VAL A 106 -11.28 6.13 10.26
CA VAL A 106 -11.15 7.57 9.95
C VAL A 106 -10.44 7.71 8.62
N ASP A 107 -11.09 8.41 7.70
CA ASP A 107 -10.47 8.85 6.45
C ASP A 107 -9.67 10.14 6.72
N LEU A 108 -8.38 10.09 6.41
CA LEU A 108 -7.46 11.21 6.57
C LEU A 108 -7.31 12.04 5.29
N GLY A 109 -7.96 11.62 4.21
CA GLY A 109 -7.95 12.27 2.91
C GLY A 109 -7.01 11.63 1.89
N THR A 110 -7.02 12.25 0.73
CA THR A 110 -6.42 11.72 -0.51
C THR A 110 -4.89 11.75 -0.47
N ASN A 111 -4.28 10.58 -0.67
CA ASN A 111 -2.85 10.46 -0.89
C ASN A 111 -2.46 10.35 -2.37
N PHE A 112 -3.37 9.91 -3.25
CA PHE A 112 -3.20 9.91 -4.69
C PHE A 112 -4.50 10.35 -5.39
N PRO A 113 -4.51 11.51 -6.07
CA PRO A 113 -5.64 11.98 -6.87
C PRO A 113 -5.65 11.31 -8.26
N ASP A 114 -6.76 11.43 -8.98
CA ASP A 114 -6.94 10.98 -10.38
C ASP A 114 -6.65 9.49 -10.62
N ALA A 115 -6.96 8.67 -9.63
CA ALA A 115 -6.92 7.22 -9.77
C ALA A 115 -8.02 6.73 -10.71
N LYS A 116 -7.77 5.65 -11.45
CA LYS A 116 -8.72 5.07 -12.39
C LYS A 116 -8.58 3.56 -12.46
N ILE A 117 -9.71 2.85 -12.55
CA ILE A 117 -9.77 1.43 -12.88
C ILE A 117 -10.46 1.20 -14.21
N GLY A 118 -10.28 0.04 -14.81
CA GLY A 118 -11.00 -0.35 -16.03
C GLY A 118 -10.41 -1.60 -16.69
N LEU A 119 -10.92 -1.90 -17.89
CA LEU A 119 -10.31 -2.89 -18.76
C LEU A 119 -9.27 -2.21 -19.66
N ILE A 120 -8.15 -2.89 -19.83
CA ILE A 120 -6.98 -2.39 -20.54
C ILE A 120 -6.60 -3.38 -21.63
N VAL A 121 -6.22 -2.83 -22.78
CA VAL A 121 -5.72 -3.56 -23.94
C VAL A 121 -4.44 -2.90 -24.47
N PRO A 122 -3.61 -3.59 -25.30
CA PRO A 122 -2.58 -2.94 -26.11
C PRO A 122 -3.14 -1.78 -26.91
N GLU A 123 -2.34 -0.72 -27.10
CA GLU A 123 -2.81 0.51 -27.80
C GLU A 123 -3.23 0.24 -29.25
N ASP A 124 -2.56 -0.73 -29.91
CA ASP A 124 -2.82 -1.14 -31.28
C ASP A 124 -3.98 -2.15 -31.44
N ALA A 125 -4.60 -2.58 -30.34
CA ALA A 125 -5.78 -3.45 -30.41
C ALA A 125 -6.95 -2.73 -31.10
N ASP A 126 -7.62 -3.45 -32.04
CA ASP A 126 -8.74 -2.93 -32.83
C ASP A 126 -10.06 -2.91 -32.04
N VAL A 127 -10.00 -2.31 -30.85
CA VAL A 127 -11.12 -2.03 -29.94
C VAL A 127 -10.85 -0.74 -29.19
N THR A 128 -11.88 0.07 -28.98
CA THR A 128 -11.75 1.33 -28.25
C THR A 128 -12.71 1.41 -27.05
N SER A 129 -13.79 0.65 -27.08
CA SER A 129 -14.86 0.69 -26.08
C SER A 129 -15.25 -0.72 -25.63
N LEU A 130 -15.82 -0.82 -24.44
CA LEU A 130 -16.45 -2.03 -23.93
C LEU A 130 -17.59 -2.53 -24.84
N THR A 131 -18.20 -1.62 -25.60
CA THR A 131 -19.24 -1.96 -26.58
C THR A 131 -18.72 -2.76 -27.77
N ASP A 132 -17.43 -2.70 -28.07
CA ASP A 132 -16.81 -3.38 -29.23
C ASP A 132 -16.49 -4.84 -28.90
N LEU A 133 -16.37 -5.18 -27.62
CA LEU A 133 -15.78 -6.44 -27.17
C LEU A 133 -16.56 -7.67 -27.63
N GLU A 134 -17.91 -7.63 -27.65
CA GLU A 134 -18.69 -8.80 -28.05
C GLU A 134 -18.43 -9.16 -29.52
N ALA A 135 -18.34 -8.16 -30.40
CA ALA A 135 -18.02 -8.39 -31.82
C ALA A 135 -16.60 -8.90 -32.05
N LYS A 136 -15.69 -8.63 -31.11
CA LYS A 136 -14.26 -9.00 -31.16
C LYS A 136 -13.91 -10.19 -30.27
N LYS A 137 -14.91 -10.89 -29.73
CA LYS A 137 -14.72 -11.97 -28.75
C LYS A 137 -13.70 -13.03 -29.20
N SER A 138 -13.75 -13.44 -30.45
CA SER A 138 -12.82 -14.46 -31.00
C SER A 138 -11.36 -14.03 -30.98
N GLU A 139 -11.09 -12.71 -31.17
CA GLU A 139 -9.74 -12.16 -31.15
C GLU A 139 -9.10 -12.26 -29.76
N PHE A 140 -9.89 -12.04 -28.72
CA PHE A 140 -9.46 -12.08 -27.32
C PHE A 140 -9.70 -13.45 -26.65
N GLY A 141 -10.20 -14.43 -27.40
CA GLY A 141 -10.51 -15.76 -26.89
C GLY A 141 -11.60 -15.79 -25.81
N GLY A 142 -12.48 -14.77 -25.78
CA GLY A 142 -13.60 -14.65 -24.85
C GLY A 142 -13.16 -14.59 -23.37
N ARG A 143 -11.98 -14.04 -23.06
CA ARG A 143 -11.47 -13.99 -21.69
C ARG A 143 -10.89 -12.64 -21.31
N ILE A 144 -11.03 -12.30 -20.04
CA ILE A 144 -10.44 -11.15 -19.40
C ILE A 144 -9.54 -11.65 -18.28
N VAL A 145 -8.26 -11.30 -18.31
CA VAL A 145 -7.30 -11.67 -17.26
C VAL A 145 -7.41 -10.66 -16.13
N GLY A 146 -7.82 -11.14 -14.98
CA GLY A 146 -8.01 -10.33 -13.79
C GLY A 146 -6.91 -10.53 -12.75
N ILE A 147 -7.17 -9.98 -11.57
CA ILE A 147 -6.30 -10.08 -10.40
C ILE A 147 -6.99 -10.85 -9.28
N ASP A 148 -6.68 -10.57 -8.04
CA ASP A 148 -7.27 -11.22 -6.86
C ASP A 148 -8.80 -11.07 -6.86
N ALA A 149 -9.51 -12.17 -6.65
CA ALA A 149 -10.98 -12.20 -6.73
C ALA A 149 -11.69 -11.20 -5.79
N GLY A 150 -11.05 -10.82 -4.67
CA GLY A 150 -11.55 -9.83 -3.72
C GLY A 150 -11.24 -8.37 -4.08
N ALA A 151 -10.55 -8.12 -5.18
CA ALA A 151 -10.25 -6.75 -5.62
C ALA A 151 -11.51 -6.06 -6.19
N GLY A 152 -11.66 -4.76 -5.90
CA GLY A 152 -12.82 -4.00 -6.38
C GLY A 152 -12.95 -3.96 -7.91
N VAL A 153 -11.84 -3.86 -8.64
CA VAL A 153 -11.83 -3.92 -10.11
C VAL A 153 -12.42 -5.23 -10.65
N MET A 154 -12.26 -6.35 -9.94
CA MET A 154 -12.86 -7.64 -10.33
C MET A 154 -14.39 -7.60 -10.21
N SER A 155 -14.91 -7.04 -9.12
CA SER A 155 -16.35 -6.84 -8.94
C SER A 155 -16.91 -5.95 -10.04
N LYS A 156 -16.26 -4.82 -10.33
CA LYS A 156 -16.65 -3.90 -11.39
C LYS A 156 -16.55 -4.52 -12.78
N THR A 157 -15.54 -5.35 -13.03
CA THR A 157 -15.46 -6.11 -14.28
C THR A 157 -16.62 -7.11 -14.44
N SER A 158 -17.00 -7.80 -13.36
CA SER A 158 -18.16 -8.70 -13.36
C SER A 158 -19.48 -7.94 -13.61
N GLU A 159 -19.62 -6.75 -13.05
CA GLU A 159 -20.75 -5.84 -13.33
C GLU A 159 -20.74 -5.38 -14.79
N ALA A 160 -19.55 -5.02 -15.33
CA ALA A 160 -19.40 -4.58 -16.72
C ALA A 160 -19.75 -5.71 -17.72
N ILE A 161 -19.27 -6.93 -17.49
CA ILE A 161 -19.63 -8.10 -18.31
C ILE A 161 -21.15 -8.24 -18.42
N LYS A 162 -21.88 -8.13 -17.30
CA LYS A 162 -23.36 -8.18 -17.28
C LYS A 162 -23.99 -6.98 -17.98
N ALA A 163 -23.52 -5.77 -17.63
CA ALA A 163 -24.09 -4.53 -18.12
C ALA A 163 -23.97 -4.37 -19.64
N TYR A 164 -22.86 -4.83 -20.22
CA TYR A 164 -22.59 -4.79 -21.66
C TYR A 164 -23.05 -6.06 -22.41
N GLY A 165 -23.55 -7.07 -21.69
CA GLY A 165 -23.98 -8.35 -22.30
C GLY A 165 -22.85 -9.12 -22.94
N LEU A 166 -21.65 -9.09 -22.35
CA LEU A 166 -20.45 -9.73 -22.87
C LEU A 166 -20.42 -11.22 -22.52
N ASP A 167 -20.16 -12.06 -23.52
CA ASP A 167 -19.92 -13.49 -23.29
C ASP A 167 -18.40 -13.73 -23.09
N TYR A 168 -17.89 -13.19 -21.99
CA TYR A 168 -16.48 -13.28 -21.59
C TYR A 168 -16.34 -13.93 -20.21
N THR A 169 -15.28 -14.70 -20.06
CA THR A 169 -14.88 -15.26 -18.77
C THR A 169 -13.85 -14.37 -18.10
N LEU A 170 -14.18 -13.87 -16.90
CA LEU A 170 -13.21 -13.18 -16.05
C LEU A 170 -12.36 -14.23 -15.32
N MET A 171 -11.05 -14.22 -15.57
CA MET A 171 -10.07 -15.16 -15.01
C MET A 171 -9.40 -14.56 -13.79
N PRO A 172 -9.73 -15.00 -12.56
CA PRO A 172 -9.02 -14.52 -11.37
C PRO A 172 -7.57 -15.00 -11.37
N SER A 173 -6.66 -14.12 -10.93
CA SER A 173 -5.25 -14.46 -10.75
C SER A 173 -4.64 -13.66 -9.60
N SER A 174 -3.44 -13.10 -9.76
CA SER A 174 -2.86 -12.09 -8.89
C SER A 174 -2.35 -10.93 -9.75
N GLY A 175 -2.08 -9.77 -9.16
CA GLY A 175 -1.51 -8.64 -9.90
C GLY A 175 -0.24 -9.01 -10.67
N SER A 176 0.67 -9.74 -10.03
CA SER A 176 1.91 -10.23 -10.66
C SER A 176 1.68 -11.26 -11.77
N ALA A 177 0.68 -12.16 -11.62
CA ALA A 177 0.35 -13.13 -12.66
C ALA A 177 -0.30 -12.45 -13.87
N MET A 178 -1.21 -11.51 -13.65
CA MET A 178 -1.84 -10.70 -14.71
C MET A 178 -0.78 -9.92 -15.51
N THR A 179 0.13 -9.22 -14.83
CA THR A 179 1.20 -8.45 -15.52
C THR A 179 2.19 -9.35 -16.26
N ALA A 180 2.46 -10.56 -15.75
CA ALA A 180 3.28 -11.54 -16.46
C ALA A 180 2.58 -12.07 -17.72
N GLU A 181 1.26 -12.25 -17.70
CA GLU A 181 0.49 -12.63 -18.90
C GLU A 181 0.43 -11.50 -19.92
N LEU A 182 0.23 -10.26 -19.47
CA LEU A 182 0.34 -9.07 -20.32
C LEU A 182 1.72 -9.01 -21.00
N ALA A 183 2.81 -9.19 -20.26
CA ALA A 183 4.16 -9.17 -20.81
C ALA A 183 4.38 -10.26 -21.88
N ARG A 184 3.86 -11.46 -21.67
CA ARG A 184 3.92 -12.54 -22.66
C ARG A 184 3.13 -12.21 -23.93
N SER A 185 1.94 -11.61 -23.75
CA SER A 185 1.07 -11.20 -24.85
C SER A 185 1.70 -10.11 -25.71
N GLU A 186 2.27 -9.08 -25.05
CA GLU A 186 3.02 -8.00 -25.70
C GLU A 186 4.20 -8.55 -26.52
N THR A 187 4.99 -9.45 -25.94
CA THR A 187 6.14 -10.08 -26.63
C THR A 187 5.68 -10.91 -27.84
N ALA A 188 4.58 -11.63 -27.69
CA ALA A 188 4.02 -12.48 -28.74
C ALA A 188 3.15 -11.72 -29.75
N LYS A 189 2.91 -10.43 -29.56
CA LYS A 189 1.98 -9.58 -30.31
C LYS A 189 0.59 -10.20 -30.41
N LYS A 190 0.08 -10.72 -29.30
CA LYS A 190 -1.25 -11.34 -29.20
C LYS A 190 -2.22 -10.40 -28.51
N PRO A 191 -3.48 -10.34 -28.96
CA PRO A 191 -4.51 -9.59 -28.26
C PRO A 191 -4.73 -10.11 -26.83
N ILE A 192 -4.90 -9.19 -25.90
CA ILE A 192 -5.21 -9.50 -24.50
C ILE A 192 -6.08 -8.40 -23.90
N ILE A 193 -6.99 -8.79 -23.03
CA ILE A 193 -7.72 -7.87 -22.15
C ILE A 193 -7.31 -8.18 -20.72
N VAL A 194 -6.88 -7.16 -19.99
CA VAL A 194 -6.57 -7.29 -18.57
C VAL A 194 -7.39 -6.29 -17.75
N THR A 195 -7.68 -6.63 -16.50
CA THR A 195 -8.10 -5.61 -15.53
C THR A 195 -6.89 -4.72 -15.21
N GLY A 196 -7.13 -3.43 -14.98
CA GLY A 196 -6.02 -2.56 -14.67
C GLY A 196 -6.45 -1.27 -13.99
N TRP A 197 -5.45 -0.53 -13.56
CA TRP A 197 -5.63 0.72 -12.82
C TRP A 197 -4.48 1.69 -13.06
N LYS A 198 -4.70 2.97 -12.76
CA LYS A 198 -3.67 4.00 -12.63
C LYS A 198 -3.70 4.56 -11.20
N PRO A 199 -2.53 4.74 -10.56
CA PRO A 199 -1.16 4.59 -11.08
C PRO A 199 -0.73 3.12 -11.20
N HIS A 200 0.01 2.77 -12.26
CA HIS A 200 0.62 1.46 -12.44
C HIS A 200 1.78 1.55 -13.43
N TRP A 201 2.91 0.90 -13.13
CA TRP A 201 4.14 0.92 -13.95
C TRP A 201 3.96 0.38 -15.37
N MET A 202 2.94 -0.47 -15.60
CA MET A 202 2.72 -1.07 -16.93
C MET A 202 2.50 -0.05 -18.03
N PHE A 203 1.92 1.13 -17.71
CA PHE A 203 1.74 2.21 -18.67
C PHE A 203 3.05 2.94 -19.04
N ALA A 204 4.06 2.87 -18.19
CA ALA A 204 5.39 3.37 -18.52
C ALA A 204 6.19 2.38 -19.37
N LYS A 205 5.87 1.08 -19.26
CA LYS A 205 6.61 0.02 -19.94
C LYS A 205 5.99 -0.42 -21.27
N TYR A 206 4.67 -0.42 -21.37
CA TYR A 206 3.90 -0.86 -22.53
C TYR A 206 2.99 0.25 -23.03
N LYS A 207 2.72 0.24 -24.33
CA LYS A 207 1.72 1.11 -24.93
C LYS A 207 0.33 0.51 -24.72
N LEU A 208 -0.38 1.02 -23.75
CA LEU A 208 -1.68 0.49 -23.30
C LEU A 208 -2.73 1.58 -23.31
N LYS A 209 -3.97 1.17 -23.55
CA LYS A 209 -5.15 2.05 -23.43
C LYS A 209 -6.21 1.41 -22.56
N PHE A 210 -6.93 2.24 -21.79
CA PHE A 210 -8.20 1.85 -21.20
C PHE A 210 -9.27 1.82 -22.29
N LEU A 211 -10.14 0.82 -22.22
CA LEU A 211 -11.36 0.82 -23.00
C LEU A 211 -12.33 1.87 -22.45
N GLU A 212 -13.02 2.55 -23.35
CA GLU A 212 -14.10 3.47 -22.97
C GLU A 212 -15.25 2.69 -22.31
N ASP A 213 -15.83 3.26 -21.27
CA ASP A 213 -16.96 2.73 -20.52
C ASP A 213 -18.16 3.69 -20.60
N PRO A 214 -18.93 3.69 -21.70
CA PRO A 214 -20.07 4.59 -21.87
C PRO A 214 -21.16 4.45 -20.79
N LYS A 215 -21.27 3.27 -20.17
CA LYS A 215 -22.21 3.02 -19.07
C LYS A 215 -21.67 3.38 -17.70
N LYS A 216 -20.41 3.85 -17.62
CA LYS A 216 -19.75 4.28 -16.38
C LYS A 216 -19.77 3.23 -15.25
N VAL A 217 -19.67 1.94 -15.59
CA VAL A 217 -19.66 0.84 -14.61
C VAL A 217 -18.41 0.90 -13.72
N PHE A 218 -17.27 1.29 -14.31
CA PHE A 218 -16.02 1.51 -13.57
C PHE A 218 -15.96 2.87 -12.86
N GLY A 219 -17.03 3.68 -12.97
CA GLY A 219 -17.07 5.03 -12.43
C GLY A 219 -16.31 6.05 -13.28
N GLU A 220 -16.10 7.21 -12.69
CA GLU A 220 -15.22 8.26 -13.22
C GLU A 220 -13.85 8.19 -12.52
N ALA A 221 -13.09 9.30 -12.52
CA ALA A 221 -11.85 9.35 -11.76
C ALA A 221 -12.11 9.14 -10.27
N GLU A 222 -11.28 8.32 -9.66
CA GLU A 222 -11.28 8.03 -8.23
C GLU A 222 -10.06 8.70 -7.55
N HIS A 223 -9.96 8.51 -6.27
CA HIS A 223 -8.79 8.86 -5.47
C HIS A 223 -8.41 7.70 -4.56
N VAL A 224 -7.16 7.67 -4.14
CA VAL A 224 -6.71 6.74 -3.10
C VAL A 224 -6.49 7.51 -1.83
N ASP A 225 -7.12 7.06 -0.75
CA ASP A 225 -7.08 7.72 0.54
C ASP A 225 -6.25 6.95 1.57
N SER A 226 -5.78 7.69 2.56
CA SER A 226 -5.19 7.14 3.77
C SER A 226 -6.27 6.95 4.82
N VAL A 227 -6.56 5.70 5.18
CA VAL A 227 -7.59 5.34 6.16
C VAL A 227 -6.95 4.70 7.38
N VAL A 228 -7.38 5.12 8.57
CA VAL A 228 -6.77 4.70 9.83
C VAL A 228 -7.80 4.19 10.85
N ASN A 229 -7.32 3.38 11.80
CA ASN A 229 -8.08 3.09 12.99
C ASN A 229 -8.17 4.34 13.90
N PRO A 230 -9.32 4.67 14.48
CA PRO A 230 -9.48 5.86 15.35
C PRO A 230 -8.49 5.94 16.51
N GLU A 231 -8.05 4.81 17.06
CA GLU A 231 -7.09 4.79 18.19
C GLU A 231 -5.67 5.23 17.77
N LEU A 232 -5.36 5.29 16.46
CA LEU A 232 -4.06 5.76 16.00
C LEU A 232 -3.80 7.21 16.40
N GLU A 233 -4.82 8.07 16.49
CA GLU A 233 -4.67 9.47 16.93
C GLU A 233 -4.10 9.56 18.35
N LYS A 234 -4.54 8.66 19.26
CA LYS A 234 -4.01 8.58 20.64
C LYS A 234 -2.65 7.90 20.67
N LYS A 235 -2.48 6.84 19.87
CA LYS A 235 -1.29 6.00 19.82
C LYS A 235 -0.07 6.74 19.25
N ALA A 236 -0.28 7.52 18.17
CA ALA A 236 0.80 8.18 17.42
C ALA A 236 0.29 9.44 16.68
N PRO A 237 -0.03 10.54 17.38
CA PRO A 237 -0.63 11.73 16.77
C PRO A 237 0.26 12.36 15.67
N THR A 238 1.58 12.26 15.79
CA THR A 238 2.51 12.77 14.77
C THR A 238 2.47 11.93 13.48
N VAL A 239 2.17 10.62 13.57
CA VAL A 239 1.96 9.76 12.41
C VAL A 239 0.67 10.16 11.69
N VAL A 240 -0.41 10.41 12.43
CA VAL A 240 -1.67 10.89 11.85
C VAL A 240 -1.49 12.25 11.17
N ALA A 241 -0.76 13.19 11.81
CA ALA A 241 -0.45 14.49 11.22
C ALA A 241 0.34 14.36 9.90
N PHE A 242 1.29 13.43 9.85
CA PHE A 242 2.01 13.08 8.62
C PHE A 242 1.07 12.51 7.55
N LEU A 243 0.27 11.50 7.88
CA LEU A 243 -0.62 10.84 6.93
C LEU A 243 -1.66 11.80 6.33
N LYS A 244 -2.14 12.79 7.07
CA LYS A 244 -3.02 13.85 6.58
C LYS A 244 -2.36 14.75 5.52
N LYS A 245 -1.04 14.87 5.52
CA LYS A 245 -0.26 15.69 4.57
C LYS A 245 0.37 14.87 3.45
N PHE A 246 0.44 13.54 3.63
CA PHE A 246 1.07 12.65 2.69
C PHE A 246 0.25 12.58 1.40
N GLN A 247 0.81 13.06 0.32
CA GLN A 247 0.16 13.05 -0.99
C GLN A 247 1.22 12.98 -2.10
N TRP A 248 0.99 12.11 -3.05
CA TRP A 248 1.78 11.99 -4.26
C TRP A 248 1.50 13.14 -5.24
N LYS A 249 2.53 13.62 -5.92
CA LYS A 249 2.38 14.39 -7.16
C LYS A 249 2.41 13.46 -8.36
N PRO A 250 1.87 13.89 -9.52
CA PRO A 250 1.94 13.10 -10.74
C PRO A 250 3.35 12.63 -11.06
N GLY A 251 3.53 11.35 -11.35
CA GLY A 251 4.82 10.73 -11.69
C GLY A 251 5.74 10.36 -10.52
N GLU A 252 5.52 10.89 -9.31
CA GLU A 252 6.39 10.57 -8.17
C GLU A 252 6.33 9.08 -7.81
N ILE A 253 5.13 8.50 -7.68
CA ILE A 253 4.94 7.08 -7.34
C ILE A 253 5.48 6.15 -8.43
N ASP A 254 5.39 6.56 -9.70
CA ASP A 254 5.83 5.76 -10.86
C ASP A 254 7.31 5.40 -10.76
N SER A 255 8.14 6.32 -10.25
CA SER A 255 9.58 6.09 -10.08
C SER A 255 9.88 4.99 -9.06
N VAL A 256 9.11 4.92 -7.97
CA VAL A 256 9.23 3.86 -6.94
C VAL A 256 8.79 2.51 -7.50
N MET A 257 7.64 2.47 -8.19
CA MET A 257 7.13 1.26 -8.81
C MET A 257 8.09 0.72 -9.88
N LEU A 258 8.63 1.58 -10.75
CA LEU A 258 9.60 1.20 -11.78
C LEU A 258 10.90 0.65 -11.18
N ALA A 259 11.42 1.26 -10.11
CA ALA A 259 12.60 0.75 -9.42
C ALA A 259 12.36 -0.68 -8.91
N THR A 260 11.19 -0.95 -8.32
CA THR A 260 10.81 -2.28 -7.84
C THR A 260 10.66 -3.28 -8.99
N THR A 261 10.01 -2.89 -10.08
CA THR A 261 9.86 -3.74 -11.28
C THR A 261 11.21 -4.07 -11.93
N ASN A 262 12.20 -3.18 -11.82
CA ASN A 262 13.56 -3.39 -12.28
C ASN A 262 14.44 -4.18 -11.29
N GLY A 263 13.84 -4.77 -10.25
CA GLY A 263 14.49 -5.70 -9.33
C GLY A 263 14.97 -5.11 -8.00
N ALA A 264 14.71 -3.84 -7.73
CA ALA A 264 14.97 -3.30 -6.40
C ALA A 264 13.96 -3.88 -5.38
N LYS A 265 14.43 -4.14 -4.15
CA LYS A 265 13.51 -4.48 -3.06
C LYS A 265 12.62 -3.25 -2.75
N PRO A 266 11.31 -3.42 -2.47
CA PRO A 266 10.40 -2.31 -2.22
C PRO A 266 10.90 -1.33 -1.15
N ALA A 267 11.40 -1.83 -0.03
CA ALA A 267 11.97 -0.98 1.02
C ALA A 267 13.19 -0.18 0.55
N ALA A 268 14.04 -0.76 -0.31
CA ALA A 268 15.21 -0.07 -0.85
C ALA A 268 14.82 1.00 -1.88
N ALA A 269 13.83 0.71 -2.74
CA ALA A 269 13.28 1.68 -3.68
C ALA A 269 12.65 2.88 -2.96
N ALA A 270 11.89 2.62 -1.91
CA ALA A 270 11.29 3.64 -1.05
C ALA A 270 12.35 4.46 -0.33
N ASP A 271 13.38 3.82 0.23
CA ASP A 271 14.48 4.52 0.90
C ASP A 271 15.25 5.45 -0.03
N ALA A 272 15.58 4.99 -1.23
CA ALA A 272 16.22 5.81 -2.25
C ALA A 272 15.36 7.02 -2.63
N TRP A 273 14.05 6.80 -2.81
CA TRP A 273 13.12 7.89 -3.11
C TRP A 273 13.04 8.92 -1.99
N VAL A 274 12.83 8.48 -0.75
CA VAL A 274 12.76 9.35 0.44
C VAL A 274 14.04 10.16 0.61
N SER A 275 15.20 9.56 0.36
CA SER A 275 16.51 10.21 0.45
C SER A 275 16.70 11.27 -0.64
N ALA A 276 16.19 11.03 -1.85
CA ALA A 276 16.28 11.95 -2.98
C ALA A 276 15.26 13.11 -2.91
N HIS A 277 14.19 12.98 -2.13
CA HIS A 277 13.08 13.95 -2.10
C HIS A 277 12.90 14.61 -0.72
N GLY A 278 14.02 15.06 -0.12
CA GLY A 278 14.05 15.63 1.23
C GLY A 278 13.04 16.77 1.45
N ASP A 279 12.87 17.66 0.47
CA ASP A 279 11.91 18.79 0.57
C ASP A 279 10.45 18.29 0.61
N ARG A 280 10.12 17.27 -0.19
CA ARG A 280 8.79 16.62 -0.16
C ARG A 280 8.52 16.01 1.21
N VAL A 281 9.47 15.24 1.70
CA VAL A 281 9.37 14.58 3.02
C VAL A 281 9.24 15.63 4.13
N SER A 282 10.02 16.71 4.05
CA SER A 282 9.93 17.82 5.00
C SER A 282 8.55 18.49 4.98
N SER A 283 7.95 18.67 3.80
CA SER A 283 6.60 19.26 3.69
C SER A 283 5.52 18.41 4.35
N TRP A 284 5.70 17.10 4.41
CA TRP A 284 4.76 16.18 5.06
C TRP A 284 4.97 16.08 6.59
N THR A 285 6.21 16.27 7.04
CA THR A 285 6.60 16.08 8.45
C THR A 285 6.78 17.37 9.24
N ALA A 286 6.71 18.54 8.59
CA ALA A 286 6.70 19.84 9.27
C ALA A 286 5.45 19.97 10.15
N ASN A 287 5.64 20.58 11.37
CA ASN A 287 4.54 20.85 12.30
C ASN A 287 3.61 21.94 11.77
#